data_0460dac1373a161ee171dcd9ec677256
#
_entry.id   0460dac1373a161ee171dcd9ec677256
#
_cell.length_a   1.000
_cell.length_b   1.000
_cell.length_c   1.000
_cell.angle_alpha   90.00
_cell.angle_beta   90.00
_cell.angle_gamma   90.00
#
_symmetry.space_group_name_H-M   'P 1'
#
loop_
_entity.id
_entity.type
_entity.pdbx_description
1 polymer ?
#
loop_
_entity_poly.entity_id
_entity_poly.type
_entity_poly.pdbx_seq_one_letter_code
_entity_poly.pdbx_strand_id
1 'polypeptide(L)'
;MPSLISRRLFRYYTSMKEPIITASPDIMGGTPVFAKTRVPVQTLLDYLKAGESIDDFLEGFPTVTKEQVVAFLEEAEEQIVKMVA
;
A
#
# COMPACT_ATOMS: atom_id res chain seq x y z
N MET A 1 17.44 16.56 -7.55
CA MET A 1 18.14 15.62 -8.33
C MET A 1 17.27 14.64 -9.04
N PRO A 2 17.23 14.83 -10.30
CA PRO A 2 16.32 14.02 -11.11
C PRO A 2 16.57 12.52 -11.01
N SER A 3 17.83 12.11 -10.88
CA SER A 3 18.13 10.68 -10.93
C SER A 3 17.57 9.94 -9.74
N LEU A 4 17.57 10.55 -8.56
CA LEU A 4 17.00 9.89 -7.40
C LEU A 4 15.49 9.78 -7.52
N ILE A 5 14.86 10.84 -7.98
CA ILE A 5 13.42 10.84 -8.16
C ILE A 5 13.03 9.84 -9.23
N SER A 6 13.80 9.80 -10.32
CA SER A 6 13.53 8.86 -11.39
C SER A 6 13.64 7.43 -10.92
N ARG A 7 14.64 7.16 -10.10
CA ARG A 7 14.82 5.80 -9.59
C ARG A 7 13.65 5.37 -8.73
N ARG A 8 13.12 6.27 -7.92
CA ARG A 8 11.98 5.96 -7.10
C ARG A 8 10.74 5.70 -7.92
N LEU A 9 10.48 6.56 -8.89
CA LEU A 9 9.36 6.37 -9.79
C LEU A 9 9.50 5.07 -10.56
N PHE A 10 10.70 4.76 -10.99
CA PHE A 10 10.94 3.53 -11.73
C PHE A 10 10.60 2.31 -10.88
N ARG A 11 10.92 2.34 -9.60
CA ARG A 11 10.57 1.24 -8.72
C ARG A 11 9.07 1.03 -8.66
N TYR A 12 8.34 2.12 -8.52
CA TYR A 12 6.89 2.01 -8.49
C TYR A 12 6.36 1.41 -9.78
N TYR A 13 6.81 1.93 -10.89
CA TYR A 13 6.33 1.44 -12.17
C TYR A 13 6.75 0.01 -12.41
N THR A 14 7.92 -0.35 -11.97
CA THR A 14 8.43 -1.69 -12.17
C THR A 14 7.66 -2.71 -11.36
N SER A 15 7.41 -2.41 -10.12
CA SER A 15 6.66 -3.33 -9.28
C SER A 15 5.18 -3.23 -9.54
N MET A 16 4.74 -2.18 -10.26
CA MET A 16 3.32 -1.93 -10.41
C MET A 16 2.96 -1.49 -11.79
N LYS A 17 3.20 -2.31 -12.68
CA LYS A 17 2.44 -2.20 -13.89
C LYS A 17 0.99 -2.12 -13.54
N GLU A 18 0.68 -2.54 -12.33
CA GLU A 18 -0.65 -2.42 -11.78
C GLU A 18 -0.57 -1.59 -10.53
N PRO A 19 -1.63 -0.89 -10.17
CA PRO A 19 -1.62 -0.09 -8.95
C PRO A 19 -1.50 -0.97 -7.72
N ILE A 20 -0.96 -0.41 -6.63
CA ILE A 20 -0.91 -1.10 -5.35
C ILE A 20 -2.31 -1.20 -4.76
N ILE A 21 -3.10 -0.17 -4.96
CA ILE A 21 -4.41 -0.02 -4.34
C ILE A 21 -5.42 0.25 -5.41
N THR A 22 -6.57 -0.37 -5.31
CA THR A 22 -7.67 -0.11 -6.22
C THR A 22 -8.91 0.22 -5.41
N ALA A 23 -9.81 0.97 -6.06
CA ALA A 23 -11.11 1.26 -5.47
C ALA A 23 -12.12 1.18 -6.61
N SER A 24 -13.19 0.45 -6.38
CA SER A 24 -14.20 0.24 -7.38
C SER A 24 -15.55 0.17 -6.70
N PRO A 25 -16.60 0.74 -7.31
CA PRO A 25 -17.93 0.64 -6.71
C PRO A 25 -18.38 -0.81 -6.52
N ASP A 26 -17.80 -1.73 -7.28
CA ASP A 26 -18.16 -3.14 -7.19
C ASP A 26 -17.51 -3.83 -6.02
N ILE A 27 -16.53 -3.19 -5.38
CA ILE A 27 -15.80 -3.78 -4.28
C ILE A 27 -16.08 -2.95 -3.04
N MET A 28 -16.87 -3.51 -2.13
CA MET A 28 -17.14 -2.91 -0.82
C MET A 28 -17.54 -1.44 -0.93
N GLY A 29 -18.32 -1.11 -1.97
CA GLY A 29 -18.83 0.25 -2.12
C GLY A 29 -17.79 1.30 -2.43
N GLY A 30 -16.67 0.92 -3.02
CA GLY A 30 -15.61 1.86 -3.37
C GLY A 30 -14.52 1.99 -2.34
N THR A 31 -14.52 1.12 -1.32
CA THR A 31 -13.46 1.13 -0.32
C THR A 31 -12.11 0.80 -0.96
N PRO A 32 -11.06 1.57 -0.68
CA PRO A 32 -9.73 1.23 -1.21
C PRO A 32 -9.25 -0.11 -0.65
N VAL A 33 -8.81 -0.99 -1.55
CA VAL A 33 -8.31 -2.30 -1.18
C VAL A 33 -6.96 -2.52 -1.85
N PHE A 34 -6.19 -3.47 -1.31
CA PHE A 34 -4.97 -3.88 -1.98
C PHE A 34 -5.35 -4.53 -3.31
N ALA A 35 -4.58 -4.21 -4.36
CA ALA A 35 -4.91 -4.64 -5.71
C ALA A 35 -5.08 -6.16 -5.76
N LYS A 36 -6.07 -6.59 -6.51
CA LYS A 36 -6.39 -8.01 -6.72
C LYS A 36 -6.82 -8.72 -5.44
N THR A 37 -7.20 -7.96 -4.44
CA THR A 37 -7.74 -8.54 -3.20
C THR A 37 -9.00 -7.80 -2.82
N ARG A 38 -9.68 -8.30 -1.78
CA ARG A 38 -10.79 -7.57 -1.17
C ARG A 38 -10.40 -7.04 0.20
N VAL A 39 -9.12 -6.96 0.48
CA VAL A 39 -8.62 -6.55 1.80
C VAL A 39 -8.47 -5.03 1.82
N PRO A 40 -9.25 -4.31 2.63
CA PRO A 40 -9.13 -2.86 2.69
C PRO A 40 -7.78 -2.44 3.27
N VAL A 41 -7.22 -1.37 2.73
CA VAL A 41 -5.98 -0.85 3.31
C VAL A 41 -6.20 -0.37 4.73
N GLN A 42 -7.44 0.02 5.06
CA GLN A 42 -7.75 0.42 6.42
C GLN A 42 -7.50 -0.70 7.42
N THR A 43 -7.71 -1.95 6.99
CA THR A 43 -7.47 -3.10 7.86
C THR A 43 -6.01 -3.18 8.29
N LEU A 44 -5.09 -2.92 7.36
CA LEU A 44 -3.68 -2.88 7.71
C LEU A 44 -3.40 -1.79 8.75
N LEU A 45 -3.97 -0.61 8.52
CA LEU A 45 -3.75 0.50 9.43
C LEU A 45 -4.30 0.18 10.82
N ASP A 46 -5.45 -0.48 10.87
CA ASP A 46 -6.04 -0.88 12.16
C ASP A 46 -5.15 -1.87 12.89
N TYR A 47 -4.57 -2.81 12.18
CA TYR A 47 -3.62 -3.75 12.78
C TYR A 47 -2.44 -3.01 13.39
N LEU A 48 -1.86 -2.09 12.61
CA LEU A 48 -0.69 -1.36 13.09
C LEU A 48 -1.03 -0.47 14.28
N LYS A 49 -2.20 0.16 14.26
CA LYS A 49 -2.62 0.98 15.38
C LYS A 49 -2.86 0.15 16.64
N ALA A 50 -3.22 -1.08 16.47
CA ALA A 50 -3.41 -1.99 17.60
C ALA A 50 -2.12 -2.60 18.10
N GLY A 51 -0.99 -2.28 17.48
CA GLY A 51 0.31 -2.81 17.91
C GLY A 51 0.67 -4.12 17.27
N GLU A 52 -0.11 -4.58 16.29
CA GLU A 52 0.20 -5.81 15.60
C GLU A 52 1.29 -5.58 14.57
N SER A 53 2.00 -6.62 14.18
CA SER A 53 3.06 -6.50 13.20
C SER A 53 2.53 -6.69 11.79
N ILE A 54 3.36 -6.30 10.82
CA ILE A 54 3.04 -6.55 9.42
C ILE A 54 2.92 -8.05 9.18
N ASP A 55 3.79 -8.84 9.80
CA ASP A 55 3.73 -10.28 9.64
C ASP A 55 2.42 -10.85 10.16
N ASP A 56 1.92 -10.32 11.27
CA ASP A 56 0.62 -10.74 11.79
C ASP A 56 -0.49 -10.43 10.80
N PHE A 57 -0.42 -9.25 10.20
CA PHE A 57 -1.41 -8.87 9.21
C PHE A 57 -1.36 -9.81 8.00
N LEU A 58 -0.16 -10.10 7.51
CA LEU A 58 -0.02 -10.96 6.33
C LEU A 58 -0.48 -12.38 6.62
N GLU A 59 -0.30 -12.83 7.85
CA GLU A 59 -0.76 -14.16 8.24
C GLU A 59 -2.28 -14.24 8.16
N GLY A 60 -2.95 -13.17 8.57
CA GLY A 60 -4.40 -13.14 8.54
C GLY A 60 -4.98 -12.89 7.16
N PHE A 61 -4.19 -12.31 6.26
CA PHE A 61 -4.68 -11.93 4.94
C PHE A 61 -3.67 -12.37 3.88
N PRO A 62 -3.59 -13.68 3.62
CA PRO A 62 -2.53 -14.20 2.74
C PRO A 62 -2.64 -13.78 1.28
N THR A 63 -3.76 -13.20 0.87
CA THR A 63 -3.86 -12.68 -0.50
C THR A 63 -3.10 -11.39 -0.71
N VAL A 64 -2.68 -10.73 0.37
CA VAL A 64 -1.87 -9.52 0.29
C VAL A 64 -0.41 -9.93 0.40
N THR A 65 0.44 -9.36 -0.44
CA THR A 65 1.86 -9.67 -0.38
C THR A 65 2.60 -8.64 0.47
N LYS A 66 3.75 -9.05 0.97
CA LYS A 66 4.59 -8.14 1.73
C LYS A 66 5.02 -6.95 0.88
N GLU A 67 5.29 -7.19 -0.39
CA GLU A 67 5.66 -6.11 -1.29
C GLU A 67 4.56 -5.07 -1.40
N GLN A 68 3.31 -5.50 -1.44
CA GLN A 68 2.20 -4.56 -1.49
C GLN A 68 2.14 -3.71 -0.23
N VAL A 69 2.35 -4.32 0.93
CA VAL A 69 2.32 -3.60 2.19
C VAL A 69 3.45 -2.58 2.25
N VAL A 70 4.65 -3.00 1.89
CA VAL A 70 5.81 -2.12 1.95
C VAL A 70 5.64 -0.97 0.96
N ALA A 71 5.18 -1.26 -0.25
CA ALA A 71 4.97 -0.22 -1.25
C ALA A 71 3.92 0.79 -0.78
N PHE A 72 2.85 0.30 -0.15
CA PHE A 72 1.83 1.20 0.38
C PHE A 72 2.41 2.10 1.46
N LEU A 73 3.20 1.55 2.35
CA LEU A 73 3.78 2.34 3.44
C LEU A 73 4.79 3.35 2.90
N GLU A 74 5.56 2.98 1.89
CA GLU A 74 6.49 3.92 1.27
C GLU A 74 5.76 5.08 0.62
N GLU A 75 4.65 4.78 -0.03
CA GLU A 75 3.85 5.82 -0.66
C GLU A 75 3.27 6.75 0.40
N ALA A 76 2.76 6.20 1.48
CA ALA A 76 2.20 6.99 2.56
C ALA A 76 3.26 7.87 3.20
N GLU A 77 4.45 7.31 3.40
CA GLU A 77 5.56 8.07 3.96
C GLU A 77 5.91 9.26 3.09
N GLU A 78 5.95 9.04 1.80
CA GLU A 78 6.30 10.08 0.85
C GLU A 78 5.29 11.22 0.90
N GLN A 79 4.01 10.88 0.98
CA GLN A 79 2.97 11.90 1.04
C GLN A 79 3.08 12.72 2.32
N ILE A 80 3.33 12.06 3.43
CA ILE A 80 3.43 12.75 4.71
C ILE A 80 4.64 13.68 4.73
N VAL A 81 5.77 13.20 4.24
CA VAL A 81 6.99 14.02 4.20
C VAL A 81 6.77 15.25 3.33
N LYS A 82 6.08 15.10 2.21
CA LYS A 82 5.76 16.22 1.36
C LYS A 82 4.88 17.25 2.06
N MET A 83 3.96 16.77 2.89
CA MET A 83 3.03 17.66 3.56
C MET A 83 3.71 18.57 4.57
N VAL A 84 4.74 18.06 5.24
CA VAL A 84 5.39 18.84 6.29
C VAL A 84 6.67 19.52 5.83
N ALA A 85 7.13 19.25 4.62
CA ALA A 85 8.39 19.84 4.12
C ALA A 85 8.18 21.23 3.44
#